data_b24e03da88413c33e2b4055c8e55fc7e
#
_entry.id   b24e03da88413c33e2b4055c8e55fc7e
#
_cell.length_a   1.000
_cell.length_b   1.000
_cell.length_c   1.000
_cell.angle_alpha   90.00
_cell.angle_beta   90.00
_cell.angle_gamma   90.00
#
_symmetry.space_group_name_H-M   'P 1'
#
loop_
_entity.id
_entity.type
_entity.pdbx_description
1 polymer ?
#
loop_
_entity_poly.entity_id
_entity_poly.type
_entity_poly.pdbx_seq_one_letter_code
_entity_poly.pdbx_strand_id
1 'polypeptide(L)'
;DEDNFEKSMSNSDILLAWNFPTQNLKKISPNLRWIHVVSAGVEHLLPLDWMFDDLVLTNSSGVHAKKAGEYGLMAILMLQNHMTKIVTNQKNKEFVSLFSNPIAGKTVVVIGTGSLGSSMAKHIKSLGANVIGVNKKGNKVEGCNEVITIESIDTVLPKADFLYLAVPETPDTKNIINKERLDMLKPTCGIVNVGRQSVMDYE
;
A
#
# COMPACT_ATOMS: atom_id res chain seq x y z
N ASP A 1 -1.36 12.83 29.35
CA ASP A 1 -1.99 14.11 29.48
C ASP A 1 -1.03 15.20 28.99
N GLU A 2 -1.53 16.36 28.54
CA GLU A 2 -0.74 17.41 27.89
C GLU A 2 0.34 18.00 28.82
N ASP A 3 0.05 18.18 30.10
CA ASP A 3 1.00 18.72 31.08
C ASP A 3 2.23 17.82 31.24
N ASN A 4 2.04 16.51 31.21
CA ASN A 4 3.14 15.54 31.26
C ASN A 4 3.95 15.52 29.96
N PHE A 5 3.29 15.74 28.80
CA PHE A 5 3.98 15.83 27.52
C PHE A 5 4.92 17.05 27.49
N GLU A 6 4.44 18.25 27.82
CA GLU A 6 5.26 19.46 27.85
C GLU A 6 6.44 19.33 28.80
N LYS A 7 6.21 18.83 30.01
CA LYS A 7 7.26 18.63 31.02
C LYS A 7 8.33 17.65 30.53
N SER A 8 7.92 16.56 29.83
CA SER A 8 8.87 15.59 29.30
C SER A 8 9.65 16.17 28.10
N MET A 9 8.96 16.91 27.24
CA MET A 9 9.55 17.46 26.03
C MET A 9 10.52 18.61 26.29
N SER A 10 10.39 19.32 27.39
CA SER A 10 11.28 20.46 27.73
C SER A 10 12.78 20.10 27.78
N ASN A 11 13.11 18.84 28.06
CA ASN A 11 14.49 18.33 28.17
C ASN A 11 14.80 17.21 27.17
N SER A 12 13.89 16.93 26.20
CA SER A 12 14.06 15.82 25.27
C SER A 12 14.73 16.26 23.97
N ASP A 13 15.70 15.47 23.51
CA ASP A 13 16.34 15.61 22.18
C ASP A 13 15.64 14.78 21.11
N ILE A 14 14.94 13.71 21.51
CA ILE A 14 14.33 12.72 20.62
C ILE A 14 12.91 12.42 21.08
N LEU A 15 11.98 12.36 20.13
CA LEU A 15 10.61 11.88 20.36
C LEU A 15 10.35 10.63 19.54
N LEU A 16 9.94 9.56 20.21
CA LEU A 16 9.41 8.34 19.58
C LEU A 16 7.91 8.27 19.88
N ALA A 17 7.06 8.40 18.86
CA ALA A 17 5.62 8.44 19.08
C ALA A 17 4.84 7.93 17.85
N TRP A 18 3.57 7.60 18.06
CA TRP A 18 2.60 7.41 16.97
C TRP A 18 2.01 8.75 16.56
N ASN A 19 1.49 9.48 17.53
CA ASN A 19 0.86 10.79 17.37
C ASN A 19 1.27 11.68 18.56
N PHE A 20 1.32 12.98 18.35
CA PHE A 20 1.71 13.95 19.35
C PHE A 20 1.15 15.33 19.02
N PRO A 21 0.96 16.23 20.01
CA PRO A 21 0.58 17.61 19.77
C PRO A 21 1.66 18.33 18.96
N THR A 22 1.27 18.92 17.83
CA THR A 22 2.19 19.67 16.95
C THR A 22 2.22 21.16 17.24
N GLN A 23 1.18 21.67 17.93
CA GLN A 23 1.09 23.09 18.28
C GLN A 23 2.21 23.50 19.24
N ASN A 24 2.87 24.60 18.94
CA ASN A 24 3.95 25.18 19.76
C ASN A 24 5.12 24.21 20.04
N LEU A 25 5.30 23.15 19.24
CA LEU A 25 6.28 22.10 19.48
C LEU A 25 7.69 22.66 19.70
N LYS A 26 8.15 23.61 18.88
CA LYS A 26 9.45 24.25 19.03
C LYS A 26 9.61 24.96 20.39
N LYS A 27 8.53 25.55 20.91
CA LYS A 27 8.54 26.29 22.18
C LYS A 27 8.61 25.35 23.39
N ILE A 28 7.84 24.25 23.35
CA ILE A 28 7.78 23.28 24.47
C ILE A 28 8.94 22.28 24.46
N SER A 29 9.62 22.13 23.31
CA SER A 29 10.72 21.20 23.12
C SER A 29 11.95 21.86 22.47
N PRO A 30 12.63 22.79 23.18
CA PRO A 30 13.71 23.60 22.60
C PRO A 30 14.93 22.79 22.16
N ASN A 31 15.13 21.60 22.72
CA ASN A 31 16.26 20.70 22.43
C ASN A 31 15.95 19.60 21.41
N LEU A 32 14.68 19.51 20.96
CA LEU A 32 14.24 18.42 20.09
C LEU A 32 14.91 18.51 18.71
N ARG A 33 15.57 17.44 18.29
CA ARG A 33 16.29 17.34 17.02
C ARG A 33 15.78 16.22 16.12
N TRP A 34 15.13 15.20 16.71
CA TRP A 34 14.66 14.06 15.96
C TRP A 34 13.33 13.54 16.45
N ILE A 35 12.40 13.33 15.51
CA ILE A 35 11.15 12.61 15.75
C ILE A 35 11.16 11.35 14.91
N HIS A 36 10.91 10.21 15.55
CA HIS A 36 10.60 8.97 14.87
C HIS A 36 9.14 8.58 15.09
N VAL A 37 8.39 8.52 13.99
CA VAL A 37 6.99 8.07 14.01
C VAL A 37 6.95 6.57 13.79
N VAL A 38 6.39 5.81 14.75
CA VAL A 38 6.34 4.35 14.69
C VAL A 38 5.39 3.80 13.60
N SER A 39 4.58 4.65 12.99
CA SER A 39 3.78 4.30 11.80
C SER A 39 4.61 4.37 10.52
N ALA A 40 4.17 3.64 9.49
CA ALA A 40 4.74 3.74 8.15
C ALA A 40 4.27 5.01 7.41
N GLY A 41 3.03 5.45 7.64
CA GLY A 41 2.47 6.68 7.09
C GLY A 41 2.54 7.82 8.10
N VAL A 42 2.54 9.06 7.59
CA VAL A 42 2.60 10.29 8.38
C VAL A 42 1.44 11.25 8.05
N GLU A 43 0.38 10.74 7.42
CA GLU A 43 -0.75 11.52 6.94
C GLU A 43 -1.46 12.28 8.08
N HIS A 44 -1.47 11.72 9.29
CA HIS A 44 -2.06 12.31 10.49
C HIS A 44 -1.26 13.49 11.07
N LEU A 45 -0.04 13.73 10.56
CA LEU A 45 0.82 14.85 10.95
C LEU A 45 0.83 15.98 9.92
N LEU A 46 0.11 15.81 8.81
CA LEU A 46 0.02 16.83 7.75
C LEU A 46 -0.97 17.93 8.13
N PRO A 47 -0.70 19.18 7.66
CA PRO A 47 0.50 19.64 6.97
C PRO A 47 1.72 19.72 7.91
N LEU A 48 2.94 19.61 7.34
CA LEU A 48 4.19 19.67 8.12
C LEU A 48 4.68 21.09 8.40
N ASP A 49 3.77 22.05 8.53
CA ASP A 49 4.04 23.47 8.81
C ASP A 49 4.55 23.73 10.25
N TRP A 50 4.38 22.75 11.12
CA TRP A 50 4.90 22.75 12.50
C TRP A 50 6.38 22.36 12.60
N MET A 51 6.97 21.84 11.53
CA MET A 51 8.40 21.49 11.51
C MET A 51 9.26 22.75 11.49
N PHE A 52 10.44 22.64 12.08
CA PHE A 52 11.46 23.69 12.07
C PHE A 52 12.77 23.15 11.46
N ASP A 53 13.65 24.06 11.01
CA ASP A 53 14.76 23.76 10.08
C ASP A 53 15.70 22.65 10.55
N ASP A 54 15.96 22.54 11.85
CA ASP A 54 16.90 21.55 12.42
C ASP A 54 16.22 20.26 12.86
N LEU A 55 14.91 20.09 12.64
CA LEU A 55 14.15 18.93 13.07
C LEU A 55 14.15 17.85 11.99
N VAL A 56 14.61 16.67 12.34
CA VAL A 56 14.55 15.48 11.47
C VAL A 56 13.30 14.66 11.80
N LEU A 57 12.46 14.40 10.81
CA LEU A 57 11.31 13.49 10.91
C LEU A 57 11.60 12.20 10.15
N THR A 58 11.47 11.08 10.81
CA THR A 58 11.58 9.74 10.22
C THR A 58 10.36 8.88 10.58
N ASN A 59 10.11 7.84 9.79
CA ASN A 59 9.01 6.92 10.02
C ASN A 59 9.46 5.45 9.87
N SER A 60 8.56 4.51 10.20
CA SER A 60 8.80 3.07 10.06
C SER A 60 8.44 2.52 8.67
N SER A 61 8.66 3.30 7.61
CA SER A 61 8.42 2.83 6.23
C SER A 61 9.24 1.58 5.91
N GLY A 62 8.59 0.57 5.32
CA GLY A 62 9.23 -0.67 4.92
C GLY A 62 9.25 -1.79 5.97
N VAL A 63 9.03 -1.49 7.24
CA VAL A 63 9.03 -2.51 8.33
C VAL A 63 8.02 -3.63 8.05
N HIS A 64 6.88 -3.31 7.46
CA HIS A 64 5.82 -4.28 7.14
C HIS A 64 5.96 -4.94 5.76
N ALA A 65 7.04 -4.66 5.00
CA ALA A 65 7.16 -5.09 3.61
C ALA A 65 7.03 -6.62 3.44
N LYS A 66 7.73 -7.40 4.26
CA LYS A 66 7.69 -8.87 4.20
C LYS A 66 6.28 -9.39 4.45
N LYS A 67 5.64 -8.94 5.54
CA LYS A 67 4.28 -9.37 5.91
C LYS A 67 3.23 -8.95 4.88
N ALA A 68 3.35 -7.74 4.34
CA ALA A 68 2.47 -7.27 3.28
C ALA A 68 2.64 -8.06 1.98
N GLY A 69 3.88 -8.48 1.66
CA GLY A 69 4.17 -9.35 0.52
C GLY A 69 3.50 -10.73 0.66
N GLU A 70 3.62 -11.36 1.82
CA GLU A 70 2.94 -12.64 2.14
C GLU A 70 1.42 -12.49 2.07
N TYR A 71 0.87 -11.43 2.67
CA TYR A 71 -0.56 -11.17 2.65
C TYR A 71 -1.09 -10.96 1.23
N GLY A 72 -0.37 -10.16 0.43
CA GLY A 72 -0.74 -9.92 -0.97
C GLY A 72 -0.72 -11.19 -1.80
N LEU A 73 0.32 -12.02 -1.65
CA LEU A 73 0.40 -13.33 -2.29
C LEU A 73 -0.78 -14.22 -1.88
N MET A 74 -1.05 -14.34 -0.58
CA MET A 74 -2.18 -15.10 -0.05
C MET A 74 -3.50 -14.61 -0.66
N ALA A 75 -3.77 -13.31 -0.64
CA ALA A 75 -5.02 -12.74 -1.14
C ALA A 75 -5.22 -13.01 -2.64
N ILE A 76 -4.19 -12.84 -3.46
CA ILE A 76 -4.25 -13.14 -4.90
C ILE A 76 -4.51 -14.64 -5.12
N LEU A 77 -3.81 -15.52 -4.41
CA LEU A 77 -4.01 -16.97 -4.53
C LEU A 77 -5.41 -17.41 -4.05
N MET A 78 -5.95 -16.76 -3.02
CA MET A 78 -7.34 -16.99 -2.58
C MET A 78 -8.36 -16.60 -3.67
N LEU A 79 -8.17 -15.47 -4.33
CA LEU A 79 -9.01 -15.05 -5.45
C LEU A 79 -8.87 -16.01 -6.64
N GLN A 80 -7.63 -16.37 -7.02
CA GLN A 80 -7.34 -17.29 -8.12
C GLN A 80 -8.01 -18.66 -7.91
N ASN A 81 -8.07 -19.14 -6.68
CA ASN A 81 -8.62 -20.45 -6.32
C ASN A 81 -10.07 -20.39 -5.84
N HIS A 82 -10.79 -19.30 -6.08
CA HIS A 82 -12.20 -19.14 -5.71
C HIS A 82 -12.51 -19.37 -4.23
N MET A 83 -11.54 -19.11 -3.32
CA MET A 83 -11.67 -19.43 -1.90
C MET A 83 -12.87 -18.74 -1.24
N THR A 84 -13.20 -17.50 -1.63
CA THR A 84 -14.39 -16.79 -1.13
C THR A 84 -15.67 -17.54 -1.44
N LYS A 85 -15.80 -18.08 -2.66
CA LYS A 85 -16.96 -18.87 -3.09
C LYS A 85 -16.99 -20.23 -2.39
N ILE A 86 -15.82 -20.88 -2.26
CA ILE A 86 -15.68 -22.17 -1.54
C ILE A 86 -16.17 -22.00 -0.09
N VAL A 87 -15.72 -20.96 0.61
CA VAL A 87 -16.14 -20.68 2.00
C VAL A 87 -17.63 -20.40 2.10
N THR A 88 -18.21 -19.68 1.14
CA THR A 88 -19.67 -19.43 1.09
C THR A 88 -20.44 -20.72 0.88
N ASN A 89 -20.04 -21.55 -0.09
CA ASN A 89 -20.65 -22.85 -0.34
C ASN A 89 -20.55 -23.78 0.88
N GLN A 90 -19.40 -23.79 1.57
CA GLN A 90 -19.22 -24.56 2.80
C GLN A 90 -20.22 -24.15 3.90
N LYS A 91 -20.44 -22.83 4.09
CA LYS A 91 -21.43 -22.31 5.03
C LYS A 91 -22.85 -22.75 4.67
N ASN A 92 -23.15 -22.80 3.39
CA ASN A 92 -24.46 -23.22 2.86
C ASN A 92 -24.61 -24.75 2.80
N LYS A 93 -23.57 -25.52 3.12
CA LYS A 93 -23.51 -26.99 2.99
C LYS A 93 -23.71 -27.46 1.54
N GLU A 94 -23.25 -26.65 0.58
CA GLU A 94 -23.31 -26.92 -0.84
C GLU A 94 -21.94 -27.43 -1.35
N PHE A 95 -21.92 -28.55 -2.06
CA PHE A 95 -20.72 -29.03 -2.73
C PHE A 95 -20.77 -28.64 -4.21
N VAL A 96 -19.88 -27.72 -4.60
CA VAL A 96 -19.71 -27.27 -5.98
C VAL A 96 -18.24 -27.43 -6.37
N SER A 97 -17.96 -28.21 -7.40
CA SER A 97 -16.62 -28.35 -7.95
C SER A 97 -16.21 -27.04 -8.65
N LEU A 98 -15.20 -26.37 -8.13
CA LEU A 98 -14.62 -25.16 -8.69
C LEU A 98 -13.18 -25.45 -9.12
N PHE A 99 -12.88 -25.22 -10.39
CA PHE A 99 -11.54 -25.42 -10.94
C PHE A 99 -10.90 -24.07 -11.25
N SER A 100 -9.60 -23.99 -11.01
CA SER A 100 -8.78 -22.83 -11.35
C SER A 100 -7.51 -23.30 -12.08
N ASN A 101 -6.94 -22.43 -12.89
CA ASN A 101 -5.62 -22.65 -13.48
C ASN A 101 -4.53 -22.18 -12.53
N PRO A 102 -3.27 -22.63 -12.70
CA PRO A 102 -2.14 -22.05 -11.99
C PRO A 102 -2.03 -20.54 -12.19
N ILE A 103 -1.41 -19.85 -11.23
CA ILE A 103 -1.13 -18.42 -11.33
C ILE A 103 -0.07 -18.09 -12.39
N ALA A 104 0.74 -19.06 -12.78
CA ALA A 104 1.76 -18.93 -13.80
C ALA A 104 1.14 -18.43 -15.13
N GLY A 105 1.76 -17.43 -15.74
CA GLY A 105 1.28 -16.78 -16.96
C GLY A 105 0.16 -15.75 -16.75
N LYS A 106 -0.44 -15.63 -15.56
CA LYS A 106 -1.40 -14.57 -15.25
C LYS A 106 -0.69 -13.22 -15.14
N THR A 107 -1.36 -12.16 -15.56
CA THR A 107 -0.84 -10.80 -15.46
C THR A 107 -1.31 -10.15 -14.16
N VAL A 108 -0.35 -9.74 -13.34
CA VAL A 108 -0.58 -9.01 -12.09
C VAL A 108 -0.07 -7.58 -12.25
N VAL A 109 -0.96 -6.61 -12.22
CA VAL A 109 -0.61 -5.19 -12.25
C VAL A 109 -0.48 -4.67 -10.82
N VAL A 110 0.70 -4.14 -10.48
CA VAL A 110 1.04 -3.63 -9.14
C VAL A 110 1.15 -2.12 -9.18
N ILE A 111 0.14 -1.43 -8.66
CA ILE A 111 0.13 0.04 -8.55
C ILE A 111 0.77 0.44 -7.24
N GLY A 112 1.95 1.10 -7.37
CA GLY A 112 2.81 1.41 -6.24
C GLY A 112 3.84 0.31 -5.99
N THR A 113 5.03 0.45 -6.58
CA THR A 113 6.16 -0.48 -6.43
C THR A 113 7.13 -0.07 -5.33
N GLY A 114 6.62 0.57 -4.27
CA GLY A 114 7.37 0.82 -3.04
C GLY A 114 7.66 -0.47 -2.27
N SER A 115 8.01 -0.37 -0.99
CA SER A 115 8.40 -1.54 -0.17
C SER A 115 7.35 -2.65 -0.13
N LEU A 116 6.05 -2.31 -0.04
CA LEU A 116 4.97 -3.29 0.01
C LEU A 116 4.74 -3.94 -1.37
N GLY A 117 4.58 -3.10 -2.40
CA GLY A 117 4.29 -3.59 -3.74
C GLY A 117 5.44 -4.39 -4.35
N SER A 118 6.70 -3.98 -4.16
CA SER A 118 7.86 -4.73 -4.64
C SER A 118 8.02 -6.08 -3.92
N SER A 119 7.71 -6.13 -2.62
CA SER A 119 7.75 -7.39 -1.87
C SER A 119 6.74 -8.40 -2.42
N MET A 120 5.49 -8.00 -2.63
CA MET A 120 4.47 -8.85 -3.24
C MET A 120 4.84 -9.23 -4.69
N ALA A 121 5.33 -8.29 -5.48
CA ALA A 121 5.77 -8.54 -6.86
C ALA A 121 6.81 -9.65 -6.95
N LYS A 122 7.81 -9.67 -6.05
CA LYS A 122 8.82 -10.73 -5.97
C LYS A 122 8.20 -12.10 -5.70
N HIS A 123 7.27 -12.18 -4.74
CA HIS A 123 6.63 -13.43 -4.38
C HIS A 123 5.79 -13.99 -5.52
N ILE A 124 4.94 -13.16 -6.15
CA ILE A 124 4.05 -13.65 -7.20
C ILE A 124 4.80 -14.00 -8.48
N LYS A 125 5.89 -13.24 -8.78
CA LYS A 125 6.77 -13.54 -9.91
C LYS A 125 7.46 -14.89 -9.76
N SER A 126 7.86 -15.26 -8.54
CA SER A 126 8.49 -16.57 -8.29
C SER A 126 7.57 -17.77 -8.60
N LEU A 127 6.25 -17.53 -8.64
CA LEU A 127 5.25 -18.52 -9.08
C LEU A 127 4.96 -18.46 -10.58
N GLY A 128 5.72 -17.70 -11.37
CA GLY A 128 5.59 -17.61 -12.82
C GLY A 128 4.56 -16.62 -13.33
N ALA A 129 4.03 -15.74 -12.50
CA ALA A 129 3.15 -14.66 -12.95
C ALA A 129 3.93 -13.61 -13.76
N ASN A 130 3.25 -12.96 -14.71
CA ASN A 130 3.75 -11.79 -15.41
C ASN A 130 3.41 -10.54 -14.60
N VAL A 131 4.41 -9.86 -14.04
CA VAL A 131 4.20 -8.72 -13.14
C VAL A 131 4.52 -7.41 -13.84
N ILE A 132 3.53 -6.52 -13.93
CA ILE A 132 3.67 -5.16 -14.44
C ILE A 132 3.58 -4.19 -13.26
N GLY A 133 4.67 -3.49 -12.98
CA GLY A 133 4.71 -2.45 -11.95
C GLY A 133 4.28 -1.10 -12.50
N VAL A 134 3.59 -0.31 -11.69
CA VAL A 134 3.24 1.08 -11.99
C VAL A 134 3.79 1.97 -10.89
N ASN A 135 4.62 2.95 -11.25
CA ASN A 135 5.13 3.95 -10.30
C ASN A 135 5.30 5.32 -10.96
N LYS A 136 5.60 6.33 -10.15
CA LYS A 136 5.67 7.73 -10.63
C LYS A 136 6.79 7.97 -11.66
N LYS A 137 7.88 7.19 -11.62
CA LYS A 137 9.10 7.44 -12.44
C LYS A 137 9.34 6.42 -13.53
N GLY A 138 8.58 5.32 -13.59
CA GLY A 138 8.84 4.21 -14.53
C GLY A 138 10.16 3.46 -14.26
N ASN A 139 10.79 3.67 -13.12
CA ASN A 139 12.06 3.02 -12.79
C ASN A 139 11.87 1.52 -12.59
N LYS A 140 12.82 0.73 -13.09
CA LYS A 140 12.85 -0.73 -12.89
C LYS A 140 12.81 -1.09 -11.40
N VAL A 141 12.03 -2.11 -11.08
CA VAL A 141 11.86 -2.65 -9.73
C VAL A 141 12.03 -4.15 -9.77
N GLU A 142 12.80 -4.67 -8.83
CA GLU A 142 12.99 -6.12 -8.68
C GLU A 142 11.63 -6.79 -8.38
N GLY A 143 11.34 -7.88 -9.06
CA GLY A 143 10.05 -8.57 -8.98
C GLY A 143 9.06 -8.17 -10.08
N CYS A 144 9.30 -7.10 -10.85
CA CYS A 144 8.50 -6.76 -12.03
C CYS A 144 9.18 -7.26 -13.32
N ASN A 145 8.38 -7.65 -14.30
CA ASN A 145 8.84 -7.95 -15.65
C ASN A 145 8.99 -6.64 -16.45
N GLU A 146 8.03 -5.75 -16.26
CA GLU A 146 7.94 -4.43 -16.83
C GLU A 146 7.54 -3.42 -15.77
N VAL A 147 7.98 -2.17 -15.90
CA VAL A 147 7.53 -1.05 -15.07
C VAL A 147 7.18 0.12 -15.97
N ILE A 148 6.00 0.67 -15.76
CA ILE A 148 5.50 1.84 -16.50
C ILE A 148 5.23 2.99 -15.53
N THR A 149 5.06 4.19 -16.10
CA THR A 149 4.63 5.35 -15.32
C THR A 149 3.13 5.36 -15.08
N ILE A 150 2.70 6.14 -14.10
CA ILE A 150 1.30 6.25 -13.70
C ILE A 150 0.41 6.83 -14.82
N GLU A 151 0.98 7.69 -15.68
CA GLU A 151 0.30 8.28 -16.82
C GLU A 151 -0.08 7.23 -17.88
N SER A 152 0.66 6.11 -17.90
CA SER A 152 0.44 5.02 -18.85
C SER A 152 -0.44 3.88 -18.29
N ILE A 153 -1.01 4.05 -17.09
CA ILE A 153 -1.75 2.99 -16.36
C ILE A 153 -2.86 2.36 -17.20
N ASP A 154 -3.58 3.17 -17.98
CA ASP A 154 -4.72 2.74 -18.78
C ASP A 154 -4.33 1.72 -19.86
N THR A 155 -3.07 1.67 -20.25
CA THR A 155 -2.56 0.71 -21.25
C THR A 155 -2.42 -0.71 -20.71
N VAL A 156 -2.37 -0.89 -19.39
CA VAL A 156 -2.15 -2.19 -18.74
C VAL A 156 -3.38 -2.72 -18.01
N LEU A 157 -4.34 -1.87 -17.64
CA LEU A 157 -5.57 -2.31 -16.96
C LEU A 157 -6.34 -3.39 -17.72
N PRO A 158 -6.54 -3.30 -19.06
CA PRO A 158 -7.25 -4.35 -19.80
C PRO A 158 -6.52 -5.71 -19.82
N LYS A 159 -5.23 -5.71 -19.53
CA LYS A 159 -4.41 -6.94 -19.48
C LYS A 159 -4.47 -7.63 -18.12
N ALA A 160 -4.86 -6.91 -17.06
CA ALA A 160 -4.80 -7.38 -15.69
C ALA A 160 -5.73 -8.57 -15.44
N ASP A 161 -5.19 -9.67 -14.94
CA ASP A 161 -5.94 -10.74 -14.29
C ASP A 161 -6.10 -10.43 -12.79
N PHE A 162 -5.11 -9.71 -12.22
CA PHE A 162 -5.13 -9.19 -10.85
C PHE A 162 -4.60 -7.77 -10.80
N LEU A 163 -5.24 -6.95 -9.98
CA LEU A 163 -4.81 -5.59 -9.66
C LEU A 163 -4.44 -5.53 -8.17
N TYR A 164 -3.21 -5.11 -7.88
CA TYR A 164 -2.71 -4.96 -6.52
C TYR A 164 -2.37 -3.49 -6.24
N LEU A 165 -3.08 -2.87 -5.29
CA LEU A 165 -2.93 -1.46 -4.95
C LEU A 165 -2.10 -1.32 -3.68
N ALA A 166 -0.95 -0.64 -3.78
CA ALA A 166 0.01 -0.43 -2.69
C ALA A 166 0.56 1.01 -2.69
N VAL A 167 -0.26 1.97 -3.07
CA VAL A 167 0.07 3.40 -3.03
C VAL A 167 -0.41 4.06 -1.74
N PRO A 168 0.28 5.08 -1.22
CA PRO A 168 -0.24 5.93 -0.15
C PRO A 168 -1.38 6.80 -0.67
N GLU A 169 -2.14 7.41 0.24
CA GLU A 169 -3.08 8.46 -0.09
C GLU A 169 -2.33 9.78 -0.33
N THR A 170 -2.49 10.32 -1.51
CA THR A 170 -2.00 11.64 -1.91
C THR A 170 -3.01 12.26 -2.87
N PRO A 171 -2.93 13.57 -3.16
CA PRO A 171 -3.79 14.17 -4.19
C PRO A 171 -3.70 13.45 -5.54
N ASP A 172 -2.52 12.94 -5.92
CA ASP A 172 -2.29 12.23 -7.20
C ASP A 172 -2.82 10.79 -7.20
N THR A 173 -3.03 10.17 -6.03
CA THR A 173 -3.45 8.76 -5.90
C THR A 173 -4.89 8.59 -5.45
N LYS A 174 -5.54 9.68 -5.02
CA LYS A 174 -6.96 9.65 -4.67
C LYS A 174 -7.79 9.27 -5.91
N ASN A 175 -8.65 8.24 -5.76
CA ASN A 175 -9.46 7.68 -6.85
C ASN A 175 -8.64 7.37 -8.11
N ILE A 176 -7.37 6.94 -7.93
CA ILE A 176 -6.53 6.55 -9.07
C ILE A 176 -7.16 5.38 -9.84
N ILE A 177 -7.95 4.55 -9.18
CA ILE A 177 -8.84 3.56 -9.78
C ILE A 177 -10.27 4.07 -9.60
N ASN A 178 -10.69 4.90 -10.54
CA ASN A 178 -12.03 5.44 -10.63
C ASN A 178 -12.93 4.50 -11.46
N LYS A 179 -14.19 4.87 -11.64
CA LYS A 179 -15.17 4.07 -12.37
C LYS A 179 -14.70 3.75 -13.80
N GLU A 180 -14.18 4.72 -14.54
CA GLU A 180 -13.73 4.52 -15.92
C GLU A 180 -12.61 3.48 -16.00
N ARG A 181 -11.67 3.49 -15.02
CA ARG A 181 -10.58 2.52 -14.94
C ARG A 181 -11.05 1.15 -14.46
N LEU A 182 -12.05 1.10 -13.58
CA LEU A 182 -12.70 -0.17 -13.21
C LEU A 182 -13.37 -0.81 -14.43
N ASP A 183 -14.02 -0.03 -15.27
CA ASP A 183 -14.68 -0.51 -16.49
C ASP A 183 -13.68 -1.02 -17.56
N MET A 184 -12.40 -0.62 -17.48
CA MET A 184 -11.33 -1.15 -18.34
C MET A 184 -10.83 -2.54 -17.92
N LEU A 185 -11.08 -2.94 -16.67
CA LEU A 185 -10.60 -4.23 -16.16
C LEU A 185 -11.39 -5.39 -16.77
N LYS A 186 -10.76 -6.56 -16.83
CA LYS A 186 -11.49 -7.80 -17.15
C LYS A 186 -12.60 -8.02 -16.12
N PRO A 187 -13.79 -8.51 -16.52
CA PRO A 187 -14.87 -8.85 -15.58
C PRO A 187 -14.45 -9.87 -14.50
N THR A 188 -13.38 -10.61 -14.76
CA THR A 188 -12.81 -11.61 -13.84
C THR A 188 -11.61 -11.10 -13.07
N CYS A 189 -11.24 -9.82 -13.21
CA CYS A 189 -10.07 -9.27 -12.54
C CYS A 189 -10.26 -9.28 -11.03
N GLY A 190 -9.32 -9.91 -10.33
CA GLY A 190 -9.27 -9.86 -8.86
C GLY A 190 -8.57 -8.59 -8.40
N ILE A 191 -9.14 -7.86 -7.42
CA ILE A 191 -8.56 -6.64 -6.88
C ILE A 191 -8.17 -6.83 -5.42
N VAL A 192 -6.93 -6.46 -5.08
CA VAL A 192 -6.41 -6.45 -3.71
C VAL A 192 -5.88 -5.05 -3.39
N ASN A 193 -6.48 -4.39 -2.41
CA ASN A 193 -6.05 -3.08 -1.95
C ASN A 193 -5.42 -3.19 -0.56
N VAL A 194 -4.13 -2.93 -0.45
CA VAL A 194 -3.36 -2.85 0.81
C VAL A 194 -2.87 -1.43 1.09
N GLY A 195 -3.23 -0.49 0.23
CA GLY A 195 -2.93 0.93 0.39
C GLY A 195 -3.94 1.63 1.31
N ARG A 196 -4.68 2.56 0.75
CA ARG A 196 -5.75 3.31 1.45
C ARG A 196 -7.08 3.14 0.72
N GLN A 197 -8.18 3.24 1.46
CA GLN A 197 -9.52 3.14 0.88
C GLN A 197 -9.71 4.15 -0.25
N SER A 198 -9.28 5.39 -0.05
CA SER A 198 -9.46 6.50 -0.97
C SER A 198 -8.76 6.37 -2.34
N VAL A 199 -7.91 5.35 -2.54
CA VAL A 199 -7.23 5.15 -3.85
C VAL A 199 -8.11 4.47 -4.89
N MET A 200 -9.22 3.90 -4.49
CA MET A 200 -10.19 3.26 -5.39
C MET A 200 -11.61 3.76 -5.09
N ASP A 201 -12.40 3.95 -6.14
CA ASP A 201 -13.83 4.20 -6.04
C ASP A 201 -14.55 2.87 -5.76
N TYR A 202 -15.34 2.83 -4.70
CA TYR A 202 -16.12 1.65 -4.26
C TYR A 202 -17.63 1.83 -4.47
N GLU A 203 -18.08 2.96 -5.06
CA GLU A 203 -19.49 3.27 -5.31
C GLU A 203 -19.99 2.83 -6.68
#